data_c37f56cb8ec8a3790733cef0f0f082c1
#
_entry.id   c37f56cb8ec8a3790733cef0f0f082c1
#
_cell.length_a   1.000
_cell.length_b   1.000
_cell.length_c   1.000
_cell.angle_alpha   90.00
_cell.angle_beta   90.00
_cell.angle_gamma   90.00
#
_symmetry.space_group_name_H-M   'P 1'
#
loop_
_entity.id
_entity.type
_entity.pdbx_description
1 polymer ?
#
loop_
_entity_poly.entity_id
_entity_poly.type
_entity_poly.pdbx_seq_one_letter_code
_entity_poly.pdbx_strand_id
1 'polypeptide(L)'
;MACGKPDHPDTLDAGLLRIAGVCILASVMTILDTTVVSVAQRTFIVDFGSSQAIVGWTMTGYTLALATVIPLAGWASDRFGTKRLFMGAVLWFTLGSLLCSTATNITALITFRVVQGLGGGMLMPVTFIVLAREAGPRRLGRLMAVLGVPMLLGPMCGPVLGGWLIDSYGWQWIFRINLPLGVIALVLVAVVFPRDRAKPSETFDFTGMALLSPGLATFLFGISSVPKFGTLADRHVWIPAVVGLTLVTGFVLHALYRVDHPLIDLRLFKNRAVTLANSAMFLFGVGFHGVAMLFPSYLQQLLHQTPLQSGLHLIPQGLGAMVTMPLAGTFMDKRGPGKVLMVGIALATVGLTVFAYGVWTRADYLPILLVGMVVMGMGMGCIMTPLSGSAVQTLAPHQVARGSTLITVNRNVANSVGTALMSVILTKQFNRSESISTAHARAILHGNATKRGTPHDPSAISRQGLDPDFTSRLMHDLSHAYTVVIVVAIILVALMFLPAAFLPRKPVFTVAAQTPVPAPLP
;
A
#
# COMPACT_ATOMS: atom_id res chain seq x y z
N MET A 1 8.80 -37.11 -29.84
CA MET A 1 9.07 -37.06 -28.38
C MET A 1 8.50 -35.75 -27.84
N ALA A 2 7.31 -35.80 -27.26
CA ALA A 2 6.63 -34.65 -26.67
C ALA A 2 7.34 -34.30 -25.37
N CYS A 3 8.00 -33.15 -25.33
CA CYS A 3 8.57 -32.59 -24.11
C CYS A 3 7.39 -32.09 -23.24
N GLY A 4 6.84 -32.98 -22.42
CA GLY A 4 5.86 -32.63 -21.40
C GLY A 4 6.51 -31.60 -20.46
N LYS A 5 5.90 -30.41 -20.32
CA LYS A 5 6.26 -29.51 -19.22
C LYS A 5 6.15 -30.31 -17.92
N PRO A 6 7.19 -30.29 -17.07
CA PRO A 6 7.14 -30.99 -15.82
C PRO A 6 5.91 -30.51 -15.03
N ASP A 7 5.08 -31.46 -14.59
CA ASP A 7 4.04 -31.19 -13.60
C ASP A 7 4.70 -30.51 -12.40
N HIS A 8 4.35 -29.27 -12.14
CA HIS A 8 4.91 -28.54 -11.01
C HIS A 8 4.50 -29.28 -9.73
N PRO A 9 5.45 -29.72 -8.89
CA PRO A 9 5.13 -30.42 -7.65
C PRO A 9 4.23 -29.54 -6.77
N ASP A 10 3.31 -30.15 -6.03
CA ASP A 10 2.40 -29.42 -5.14
C ASP A 10 3.11 -28.72 -3.97
N THR A 11 4.38 -29.00 -3.76
CA THR A 11 5.22 -28.39 -2.72
C THR A 11 6.01 -27.19 -3.26
N LEU A 12 6.32 -26.23 -2.38
CA LEU A 12 7.25 -25.14 -2.70
C LEU A 12 8.65 -25.72 -2.78
N ASP A 13 9.24 -25.70 -3.96
CA ASP A 13 10.61 -26.15 -4.18
C ASP A 13 11.64 -25.08 -3.81
N ALA A 14 12.88 -25.49 -3.57
CA ALA A 14 13.95 -24.58 -3.18
C ALA A 14 14.24 -23.51 -4.24
N GLY A 15 14.04 -23.81 -5.53
CA GLY A 15 14.19 -22.85 -6.62
C GLY A 15 13.20 -21.70 -6.51
N LEU A 16 11.91 -22.04 -6.32
CA LEU A 16 10.85 -21.07 -6.16
C LEU A 16 11.02 -20.22 -4.90
N LEU A 17 11.45 -20.83 -3.78
CA LEU A 17 11.74 -20.10 -2.54
C LEU A 17 12.91 -19.14 -2.69
N ARG A 18 13.95 -19.46 -3.45
CA ARG A 18 15.06 -18.54 -3.77
C ARG A 18 14.55 -17.34 -4.57
N ILE A 19 13.73 -17.56 -5.60
CA ILE A 19 13.12 -16.47 -6.38
C ILE A 19 12.26 -15.60 -5.47
N ALA A 20 11.42 -16.20 -4.63
CA ALA A 20 10.59 -15.48 -3.66
C ALA A 20 11.44 -14.65 -2.68
N GLY A 21 12.54 -15.20 -2.17
CA GLY A 21 13.48 -14.49 -1.28
C GLY A 21 14.05 -13.22 -1.92
N VAL A 22 14.41 -13.29 -3.19
CA VAL A 22 14.91 -12.11 -3.94
C VAL A 22 13.80 -11.08 -4.15
N CYS A 23 12.60 -11.53 -4.49
CA CYS A 23 11.41 -10.67 -4.62
C CYS A 23 11.06 -9.99 -3.29
N ILE A 24 11.16 -10.72 -2.17
CA ILE A 24 10.96 -10.21 -0.81
C ILE A 24 11.97 -9.12 -0.50
N LEU A 25 13.25 -9.36 -0.75
CA LEU A 25 14.32 -8.40 -0.49
C LEU A 25 14.05 -7.05 -1.19
N ALA A 26 13.72 -7.08 -2.47
CA ALA A 26 13.40 -5.88 -3.24
C ALA A 26 12.11 -5.20 -2.75
N SER A 27 11.09 -5.98 -2.35
CA SER A 27 9.83 -5.43 -1.83
C SER A 27 10.02 -4.78 -0.47
N VAL A 28 10.76 -5.42 0.43
CA VAL A 28 11.09 -4.87 1.76
C VAL A 28 11.90 -3.59 1.60
N MET A 29 12.85 -3.54 0.67
CA MET A 29 13.65 -2.35 0.40
C MET A 29 12.77 -1.14 0.02
N THR A 30 11.76 -1.32 -0.84
CA THR A 30 10.84 -0.23 -1.21
C THR A 30 9.89 0.17 -0.08
N ILE A 31 9.44 -0.78 0.75
CA ILE A 31 8.55 -0.49 1.87
C ILE A 31 9.31 0.22 3.00
N LEU A 32 10.51 -0.26 3.33
CA LEU A 32 11.37 0.39 4.31
C LEU A 32 11.70 1.81 3.90
N ASP A 33 12.05 2.04 2.63
CA ASP A 33 12.36 3.37 2.10
C ASP A 33 11.23 4.38 2.34
N THR A 34 9.97 3.99 2.10
CA THR A 34 8.82 4.86 2.34
C THR A 34 8.59 5.13 3.82
N THR A 35 8.73 4.13 4.67
CA THR A 35 8.45 4.24 6.11
C THR A 35 9.57 4.97 6.87
N VAL A 36 10.81 4.75 6.51
CA VAL A 36 11.97 5.43 7.11
C VAL A 36 11.98 6.93 6.75
N VAL A 37 11.66 7.29 5.48
CA VAL A 37 11.56 8.69 5.06
C VAL A 37 10.42 9.43 5.77
N SER A 38 9.35 8.74 6.16
CA SER A 38 8.27 9.37 6.93
C SER A 38 8.74 9.87 8.31
N VAL A 39 9.68 9.17 8.93
CA VAL A 39 10.29 9.59 10.21
C VAL A 39 11.25 10.75 10.04
N ALA A 40 11.97 10.80 8.91
CA ALA A 40 12.97 11.84 8.64
C ALA A 40 12.39 13.23 8.33
N GLN A 41 11.05 13.36 8.16
CA GLN A 41 10.40 14.63 7.77
C GLN A 41 10.81 15.81 8.65
N ARG A 42 10.84 15.60 9.97
CA ARG A 42 11.22 16.66 10.92
C ARG A 42 12.70 17.05 10.78
N THR A 43 13.57 16.08 10.58
CA THR A 43 15.01 16.32 10.37
C THR A 43 15.22 17.13 9.09
N PHE A 44 14.52 16.80 8.00
CA PHE A 44 14.60 17.57 6.75
C PHE A 44 14.14 19.02 6.91
N ILE A 45 13.13 19.29 7.76
CA ILE A 45 12.68 20.67 8.05
C ILE A 45 13.82 21.47 8.68
N VAL A 46 14.49 20.86 9.66
CA VAL A 46 15.58 21.52 10.42
C VAL A 46 16.83 21.68 9.55
N ASP A 47 17.30 20.60 8.93
CA ASP A 47 18.59 20.58 8.21
C ASP A 47 18.57 21.41 6.93
N PHE A 48 17.43 21.43 6.22
CA PHE A 48 17.29 22.23 5.00
C PHE A 48 16.63 23.60 5.22
N GLY A 49 16.26 23.96 6.46
CA GLY A 49 15.58 25.20 6.77
C GLY A 49 14.27 25.40 6.01
N SER A 50 13.55 24.32 5.74
CA SER A 50 12.39 24.30 4.84
C SER A 50 11.07 24.16 5.60
N SER A 51 9.95 24.44 4.93
CA SER A 51 8.61 24.27 5.52
C SER A 51 8.13 22.82 5.44
N GLN A 52 7.26 22.42 6.39
CA GLN A 52 6.59 21.10 6.38
C GLN A 52 5.91 20.81 5.03
N ALA A 53 5.31 21.82 4.40
CA ALA A 53 4.62 21.69 3.13
C ALA A 53 5.57 21.32 1.98
N ILE A 54 6.78 21.90 1.96
CA ILE A 54 7.80 21.60 0.94
C ILE A 54 8.43 20.24 1.22
N VAL A 55 8.79 19.95 2.48
CA VAL A 55 9.38 18.67 2.87
C VAL A 55 8.42 17.50 2.57
N GLY A 56 7.11 17.68 2.72
CA GLY A 56 6.09 16.69 2.36
C GLY A 56 6.17 16.20 0.91
N TRP A 57 6.73 17.03 0.00
CA TRP A 57 6.95 16.63 -1.39
C TRP A 57 7.97 15.52 -1.56
N THR A 58 8.85 15.27 -0.59
CA THR A 58 9.77 14.13 -0.62
C THR A 58 9.02 12.79 -0.63
N MET A 59 7.86 12.72 0.02
CA MET A 59 6.98 11.55 -0.01
C MET A 59 6.00 11.61 -1.18
N THR A 60 5.33 12.75 -1.37
CA THR A 60 4.33 12.92 -2.43
C THR A 60 4.93 12.73 -3.81
N GLY A 61 6.07 13.35 -4.10
CA GLY A 61 6.77 13.23 -5.38
C GLY A 61 7.18 11.79 -5.69
N TYR A 62 7.69 11.08 -4.70
CA TYR A 62 8.01 9.66 -4.81
C TYR A 62 6.75 8.82 -5.13
N THR A 63 5.67 9.01 -4.38
CA THR A 63 4.42 8.25 -4.56
C THR A 63 3.78 8.51 -5.93
N LEU A 64 3.80 9.76 -6.41
CA LEU A 64 3.29 10.11 -7.73
C LEU A 64 4.14 9.47 -8.84
N ALA A 65 5.47 9.48 -8.69
CA ALA A 65 6.38 8.81 -9.61
C ALA A 65 6.13 7.30 -9.67
N LEU A 66 5.93 6.65 -8.51
CA LEU A 66 5.50 5.25 -8.42
C LEU A 66 4.23 5.01 -9.28
N ALA A 67 3.19 5.81 -9.04
CA ALA A 67 1.90 5.65 -9.70
C ALA A 67 1.98 5.82 -11.21
N THR A 68 2.86 6.72 -11.67
CA THR A 68 3.08 7.00 -13.10
C THR A 68 3.66 5.79 -13.85
N VAL A 69 4.52 5.00 -13.20
CA VAL A 69 5.28 3.92 -13.84
C VAL A 69 4.59 2.56 -13.71
N ILE A 70 3.78 2.35 -12.68
CA ILE A 70 3.08 1.08 -12.44
C ILE A 70 2.36 0.54 -13.69
N PRO A 71 1.61 1.35 -14.49
CA PRO A 71 0.91 0.84 -15.67
C PRO A 71 1.82 0.24 -16.74
N LEU A 72 3.09 0.65 -16.77
CA LEU A 72 4.08 0.16 -17.74
C LEU A 72 4.57 -1.26 -17.44
N ALA A 73 4.45 -1.72 -16.19
CA ALA A 73 5.10 -2.94 -15.72
C ALA A 73 4.66 -4.19 -16.50
N GLY A 74 3.38 -4.27 -16.87
CA GLY A 74 2.84 -5.39 -17.65
C GLY A 74 3.48 -5.46 -19.03
N TRP A 75 3.37 -4.38 -19.82
CA TRP A 75 3.96 -4.29 -21.14
C TRP A 75 5.48 -4.48 -21.13
N ALA A 76 6.16 -3.79 -20.22
CA ALA A 76 7.62 -3.85 -20.13
C ALA A 76 8.11 -5.27 -19.77
N SER A 77 7.36 -6.01 -18.93
CA SER A 77 7.69 -7.40 -18.58
C SER A 77 7.51 -8.36 -19.76
N ASP A 78 6.53 -8.12 -20.63
CA ASP A 78 6.33 -8.91 -21.85
C ASP A 78 7.36 -8.54 -22.92
N ARG A 79 7.67 -7.25 -23.08
CA ARG A 79 8.60 -6.73 -24.09
C ARG A 79 10.06 -7.06 -23.81
N PHE A 80 10.53 -6.82 -22.59
CA PHE A 80 11.95 -6.92 -22.20
C PHE A 80 12.28 -8.19 -21.41
N GLY A 81 11.25 -8.89 -20.92
CA GLY A 81 11.39 -9.99 -19.99
C GLY A 81 11.41 -9.53 -18.53
N THR A 82 10.98 -10.43 -17.62
CA THR A 82 10.83 -10.10 -16.20
C THR A 82 12.17 -9.93 -15.50
N LYS A 83 13.18 -10.75 -15.84
CA LYS A 83 14.52 -10.67 -15.24
C LYS A 83 15.20 -9.34 -15.52
N ARG A 84 15.25 -8.93 -16.81
CA ARG A 84 15.90 -7.67 -17.22
C ARG A 84 15.16 -6.47 -16.63
N LEU A 85 13.82 -6.50 -16.65
CA LEU A 85 13.01 -5.42 -16.10
C LEU A 85 13.20 -5.29 -14.59
N PHE A 86 13.22 -6.40 -13.85
CA PHE A 86 13.47 -6.41 -12.42
C PHE A 86 14.85 -5.87 -12.07
N MET A 87 15.90 -6.32 -12.78
CA MET A 87 17.25 -5.79 -12.61
C MET A 87 17.33 -4.29 -12.87
N GLY A 88 16.72 -3.82 -13.96
CA GLY A 88 16.66 -2.40 -14.30
C GLY A 88 15.96 -1.59 -13.22
N ALA A 89 14.82 -2.08 -12.69
CA ALA A 89 14.08 -1.42 -11.62
C ALA A 89 14.87 -1.34 -10.32
N VAL A 90 15.53 -2.43 -9.90
CA VAL A 90 16.40 -2.44 -8.71
C VAL A 90 17.59 -1.49 -8.90
N LEU A 91 18.24 -1.53 -10.06
CA LEU A 91 19.37 -0.64 -10.36
C LEU A 91 18.93 0.84 -10.30
N TRP A 92 17.81 1.18 -10.97
CA TRP A 92 17.30 2.54 -11.00
C TRP A 92 16.91 3.04 -9.61
N PHE A 93 16.24 2.20 -8.81
CA PHE A 93 15.91 2.52 -7.43
C PHE A 93 17.17 2.75 -6.58
N THR A 94 18.18 1.89 -6.72
CA THR A 94 19.44 1.97 -5.96
C THR A 94 20.23 3.23 -6.35
N LEU A 95 20.30 3.57 -7.64
CA LEU A 95 20.93 4.82 -8.11
C LEU A 95 20.15 6.04 -7.61
N GLY A 96 18.81 6.01 -7.65
CA GLY A 96 17.97 7.05 -7.08
C GLY A 96 18.22 7.23 -5.58
N SER A 97 18.39 6.14 -4.82
CA SER A 97 18.74 6.18 -3.40
C SER A 97 20.13 6.79 -3.15
N LEU A 98 21.11 6.45 -4.00
CA LEU A 98 22.42 7.09 -3.97
C LEU A 98 22.32 8.59 -4.17
N LEU A 99 21.57 9.05 -5.18
CA LEU A 99 21.34 10.47 -5.44
C LEU A 99 20.67 11.16 -4.24
N CYS A 100 19.63 10.54 -3.66
CA CYS A 100 18.98 11.08 -2.45
C CYS A 100 19.96 11.27 -1.30
N SER A 101 20.92 10.35 -1.11
CA SER A 101 21.91 10.44 -0.05
C SER A 101 22.94 11.57 -0.25
N THR A 102 23.06 12.10 -1.46
CA THR A 102 23.97 13.21 -1.82
C THR A 102 23.27 14.56 -1.94
N ALA A 103 21.97 14.63 -1.65
CA ALA A 103 21.20 15.86 -1.80
C ALA A 103 21.72 16.96 -0.84
N THR A 104 21.99 18.13 -1.39
CA THR A 104 22.52 19.31 -0.66
C THR A 104 21.42 20.30 -0.29
N ASN A 105 20.24 20.18 -0.87
CA ASN A 105 19.08 21.02 -0.60
C ASN A 105 17.78 20.24 -0.81
N ILE A 106 16.68 20.78 -0.29
CA ILE A 106 15.38 20.10 -0.31
C ILE A 106 14.85 19.88 -1.73
N THR A 107 15.09 20.80 -2.66
CA THR A 107 14.65 20.68 -4.05
C THR A 107 15.36 19.52 -4.77
N ALA A 108 16.67 19.39 -4.57
CA ALA A 108 17.45 18.26 -5.07
C ALA A 108 16.94 16.94 -4.49
N LEU A 109 16.68 16.90 -3.17
CA LEU A 109 16.13 15.70 -2.51
C LEU A 109 14.77 15.31 -3.11
N ILE A 110 13.85 16.26 -3.30
CA ILE A 110 12.53 16.00 -3.93
C ILE A 110 12.72 15.45 -5.35
N THR A 111 13.58 16.07 -6.15
CA THR A 111 13.85 15.63 -7.52
C THR A 111 14.42 14.22 -7.56
N PHE A 112 15.38 13.92 -6.70
CA PHE A 112 15.98 12.59 -6.60
C PHE A 112 15.00 11.54 -6.08
N ARG A 113 14.07 11.93 -5.20
CA ARG A 113 12.94 11.07 -4.77
C ARG A 113 12.00 10.73 -5.92
N VAL A 114 11.70 11.67 -6.81
CA VAL A 114 10.93 11.41 -8.03
C VAL A 114 11.67 10.39 -8.91
N VAL A 115 12.96 10.59 -9.14
CA VAL A 115 13.81 9.66 -9.92
C VAL A 115 13.81 8.26 -9.29
N GLN A 116 13.99 8.16 -7.97
CA GLN A 116 13.97 6.90 -7.23
C GLN A 116 12.60 6.21 -7.34
N GLY A 117 11.51 6.99 -7.27
CA GLY A 117 10.14 6.50 -7.39
C GLY A 117 9.85 5.84 -8.74
N LEU A 118 10.44 6.32 -9.84
CA LEU A 118 10.32 5.67 -11.15
C LEU A 118 10.86 4.24 -11.15
N GLY A 119 11.95 3.96 -10.43
CA GLY A 119 12.46 2.60 -10.24
C GLY A 119 11.59 1.77 -9.30
N GLY A 120 11.26 2.35 -8.14
CA GLY A 120 10.46 1.67 -7.10
C GLY A 120 9.08 1.24 -7.58
N GLY A 121 8.45 2.02 -8.47
CA GLY A 121 7.11 1.72 -8.99
C GLY A 121 7.01 0.46 -9.82
N MET A 122 8.11 0.01 -10.41
CA MET A 122 8.15 -1.24 -11.17
C MET A 122 8.32 -2.47 -10.28
N LEU A 123 8.93 -2.35 -9.09
CA LEU A 123 9.34 -3.50 -8.29
C LEU A 123 8.17 -4.36 -7.82
N MET A 124 7.11 -3.74 -7.28
CA MET A 124 5.95 -4.48 -6.80
C MET A 124 5.18 -5.23 -7.90
N PRO A 125 4.73 -4.58 -8.99
CA PRO A 125 4.00 -5.30 -10.03
C PRO A 125 4.87 -6.38 -10.69
N VAL A 126 6.17 -6.13 -10.92
CA VAL A 126 7.06 -7.14 -11.51
C VAL A 126 7.30 -8.30 -10.54
N THR A 127 7.40 -8.05 -9.23
CA THR A 127 7.41 -9.10 -8.19
C THR A 127 6.20 -10.02 -8.34
N PHE A 128 4.99 -9.45 -8.40
CA PHE A 128 3.76 -10.25 -8.59
C PHE A 128 3.77 -11.03 -9.91
N ILE A 129 4.24 -10.43 -11.01
CA ILE A 129 4.34 -11.08 -12.31
C ILE A 129 5.29 -12.27 -12.26
N VAL A 130 6.50 -12.09 -11.69
CA VAL A 130 7.51 -13.16 -11.55
C VAL A 130 6.95 -14.30 -10.72
N LEU A 131 6.41 -13.99 -9.54
CA LEU A 131 5.89 -15.01 -8.63
C LEU A 131 4.70 -15.76 -9.22
N ALA A 132 3.79 -15.06 -9.91
CA ALA A 132 2.64 -15.69 -10.55
C ALA A 132 3.04 -16.61 -11.71
N ARG A 133 4.07 -16.23 -12.50
CA ARG A 133 4.59 -17.05 -13.60
C ARG A 133 5.31 -18.31 -13.12
N GLU A 134 6.12 -18.18 -12.06
CA GLU A 134 6.94 -19.28 -11.54
C GLU A 134 6.18 -20.22 -10.61
N ALA A 135 5.22 -19.72 -9.83
CA ALA A 135 4.41 -20.55 -8.94
C ALA A 135 3.39 -21.41 -9.68
N GLY A 136 2.83 -20.86 -10.74
CA GLY A 136 1.63 -21.42 -11.33
C GLY A 136 0.40 -21.32 -10.41
N PRO A 137 -0.81 -21.70 -10.89
CA PRO A 137 -2.05 -21.48 -10.14
C PRO A 137 -2.14 -22.24 -8.81
N ARG A 138 -1.53 -23.44 -8.74
CA ARG A 138 -1.66 -24.34 -7.57
C ARG A 138 -0.85 -23.91 -6.34
N ARG A 139 0.24 -23.16 -6.55
CA ARG A 139 1.19 -22.77 -5.46
C ARG A 139 1.14 -21.29 -5.14
N LEU A 140 0.37 -20.50 -5.92
CA LEU A 140 0.33 -19.05 -5.85
C LEU A 140 -0.12 -18.55 -4.47
N GLY A 141 -1.13 -19.17 -3.86
CA GLY A 141 -1.64 -18.78 -2.55
C GLY A 141 -0.59 -18.89 -1.44
N ARG A 142 0.10 -20.03 -1.38
CA ARG A 142 1.19 -20.25 -0.41
C ARG A 142 2.35 -19.29 -0.64
N LEU A 143 2.69 -19.02 -1.90
CA LEU A 143 3.77 -18.11 -2.25
C LEU A 143 3.42 -16.65 -1.90
N MET A 144 2.17 -16.23 -2.13
CA MET A 144 1.68 -14.92 -1.71
C MET A 144 1.68 -14.75 -0.19
N ALA A 145 1.42 -15.83 0.56
CA ALA A 145 1.54 -15.82 2.01
C ALA A 145 2.99 -15.61 2.48
N VAL A 146 3.95 -16.28 1.84
CA VAL A 146 5.39 -16.10 2.12
C VAL A 146 5.85 -14.67 1.82
N LEU A 147 5.34 -14.07 0.75
CA LEU A 147 5.64 -12.68 0.39
C LEU A 147 5.01 -11.69 1.39
N GLY A 148 3.80 -11.98 1.86
CA GLY A 148 3.03 -11.07 2.69
C GLY A 148 3.64 -10.81 4.06
N VAL A 149 4.27 -11.83 4.67
CA VAL A 149 4.88 -11.70 6.01
C VAL A 149 5.94 -10.59 6.06
N PRO A 150 6.97 -10.57 5.19
CA PRO A 150 7.95 -9.48 5.18
C PRO A 150 7.37 -8.12 4.84
N MET A 151 6.31 -8.07 4.02
CA MET A 151 5.61 -6.81 3.70
C MET A 151 4.96 -6.16 4.92
N LEU A 152 4.57 -6.95 5.91
CA LEU A 152 4.03 -6.44 7.18
C LEU A 152 5.15 -5.95 8.11
N LEU A 153 6.34 -6.54 8.05
CA LEU A 153 7.47 -6.13 8.88
C LEU A 153 8.02 -4.76 8.48
N GLY A 154 7.94 -4.40 7.20
CA GLY A 154 8.45 -3.12 6.69
C GLY A 154 7.91 -1.90 7.45
N PRO A 155 6.58 -1.69 7.52
CA PRO A 155 5.99 -0.59 8.27
C PRO A 155 6.28 -0.62 9.78
N MET A 156 6.48 -1.80 10.35
CA MET A 156 6.79 -1.95 11.78
C MET A 156 8.23 -1.62 12.10
N CYS A 157 9.18 -2.14 11.29
CA CYS A 157 10.61 -1.94 11.51
C CYS A 157 11.10 -0.58 11.01
N GLY A 158 10.43 0.00 10.01
CA GLY A 158 10.85 1.24 9.37
C GLY A 158 11.07 2.41 10.32
N PRO A 159 10.09 2.78 11.16
CA PRO A 159 10.26 3.87 12.12
C PRO A 159 11.40 3.64 13.11
N VAL A 160 11.56 2.41 13.61
CA VAL A 160 12.63 2.06 14.56
C VAL A 160 14.00 2.14 13.89
N LEU A 161 14.13 1.52 12.71
CA LEU A 161 15.37 1.54 11.93
C LEU A 161 15.70 2.96 11.46
N GLY A 162 14.69 3.70 11.01
CA GLY A 162 14.85 5.08 10.55
C GLY A 162 15.29 6.02 11.65
N GLY A 163 14.66 5.96 12.81
CA GLY A 163 15.05 6.74 13.98
C GLY A 163 16.48 6.43 14.41
N TRP A 164 16.83 5.15 14.55
CA TRP A 164 18.19 4.74 14.90
C TRP A 164 19.25 5.23 13.89
N LEU A 165 18.99 5.10 12.59
CA LEU A 165 19.91 5.57 11.55
C LEU A 165 20.10 7.09 11.58
N ILE A 166 19.00 7.84 11.77
CA ILE A 166 19.03 9.31 11.82
C ILE A 166 19.83 9.77 13.03
N ASP A 167 19.57 9.20 14.20
CA ASP A 167 20.18 9.62 15.47
C ASP A 167 21.66 9.23 15.54
N SER A 168 22.06 8.08 14.96
CA SER A 168 23.42 7.55 15.05
C SER A 168 24.35 8.03 13.93
N TYR A 169 23.82 8.21 12.71
CA TYR A 169 24.66 8.42 11.52
C TYR A 169 24.19 9.58 10.63
N GLY A 170 23.04 10.18 10.93
CA GLY A 170 22.42 11.23 10.12
C GLY A 170 21.45 10.69 9.06
N TRP A 171 20.58 11.59 8.56
CA TRP A 171 19.48 11.24 7.66
C TRP A 171 19.93 10.62 6.32
N GLN A 172 21.14 10.90 5.84
CA GLN A 172 21.65 10.37 4.58
C GLN A 172 21.70 8.82 4.59
N TRP A 173 21.89 8.23 5.78
CA TRP A 173 21.99 6.78 5.93
C TRP A 173 20.68 6.05 5.70
N ILE A 174 19.52 6.73 5.83
CA ILE A 174 18.24 6.12 5.45
C ILE A 174 18.17 5.76 3.96
N PHE A 175 18.92 6.47 3.13
CA PHE A 175 19.05 6.16 1.70
C PHE A 175 20.24 5.22 1.44
N ARG A 176 21.39 5.43 2.13
CA ARG A 176 22.59 4.62 1.93
C ARG A 176 22.37 3.14 2.24
N ILE A 177 21.47 2.79 3.17
CA ILE A 177 21.14 1.40 3.50
C ILE A 177 20.59 0.64 2.27
N ASN A 178 19.95 1.33 1.33
CA ASN A 178 19.45 0.73 0.11
C ASN A 178 20.55 0.34 -0.89
N LEU A 179 21.77 0.90 -0.78
CA LEU A 179 22.87 0.58 -1.70
C LEU A 179 23.36 -0.85 -1.55
N PRO A 180 23.81 -1.30 -0.35
CA PRO A 180 24.22 -2.69 -0.19
C PRO A 180 23.08 -3.66 -0.47
N LEU A 181 21.84 -3.35 -0.03
CA LEU A 181 20.67 -4.19 -0.31
C LEU A 181 20.39 -4.30 -1.81
N GLY A 182 20.48 -3.17 -2.54
CA GLY A 182 20.31 -3.12 -3.98
C GLY A 182 21.39 -3.91 -4.75
N VAL A 183 22.65 -3.80 -4.35
CA VAL A 183 23.73 -4.59 -4.94
C VAL A 183 23.49 -6.09 -4.70
N ILE A 184 23.17 -6.49 -3.47
CA ILE A 184 22.83 -7.88 -3.15
C ILE A 184 21.64 -8.36 -3.99
N ALA A 185 20.58 -7.55 -4.08
CA ALA A 185 19.41 -7.90 -4.90
C ALA A 185 19.79 -8.07 -6.39
N LEU A 186 20.59 -7.17 -6.96
CA LEU A 186 21.06 -7.28 -8.35
C LEU A 186 21.84 -8.57 -8.61
N VAL A 187 22.79 -8.92 -7.73
CA VAL A 187 23.55 -10.16 -7.83
C VAL A 187 22.63 -11.38 -7.73
N LEU A 188 21.74 -11.38 -6.75
CA LEU A 188 20.79 -12.49 -6.56
C LEU A 188 19.84 -12.64 -7.76
N VAL A 189 19.30 -11.55 -8.32
CA VAL A 189 18.48 -11.61 -9.54
C VAL A 189 19.28 -12.18 -10.71
N ALA A 190 20.52 -11.74 -10.89
CA ALA A 190 21.38 -12.20 -11.98
C ALA A 190 21.59 -13.72 -11.92
N VAL A 191 21.77 -14.28 -10.71
CA VAL A 191 22.05 -15.71 -10.49
C VAL A 191 20.78 -16.56 -10.41
N VAL A 192 19.77 -16.09 -9.67
CA VAL A 192 18.60 -16.90 -9.28
C VAL A 192 17.49 -16.87 -10.32
N PHE A 193 17.24 -15.71 -10.97
CA PHE A 193 16.14 -15.62 -11.90
C PHE A 193 16.43 -16.39 -13.20
N PRO A 194 15.45 -17.20 -13.67
CA PRO A 194 15.57 -17.88 -14.94
C PRO A 194 15.67 -16.87 -16.10
N ARG A 195 16.26 -17.29 -17.20
CA ARG A 195 16.24 -16.51 -18.44
C ARG A 195 14.83 -16.58 -19.03
N ASP A 196 14.13 -15.46 -19.00
CA ASP A 196 12.80 -15.36 -19.60
C ASP A 196 12.88 -15.08 -21.11
N ARG A 197 11.82 -15.50 -21.80
CA ARG A 197 11.68 -15.26 -23.25
C ARG A 197 10.89 -13.98 -23.43
N ALA A 198 11.54 -12.92 -23.83
CA ALA A 198 10.90 -11.68 -24.22
C ALA A 198 10.00 -11.90 -25.47
N LYS A 199 8.90 -11.14 -25.54
CA LYS A 199 8.00 -11.09 -26.71
C LYS A 199 8.20 -9.76 -27.43
N PRO A 200 9.15 -9.67 -28.39
CA PRO A 200 9.48 -8.40 -29.06
C PRO A 200 8.36 -7.79 -29.89
N SER A 201 7.33 -8.57 -30.22
CA SER A 201 6.17 -8.13 -31.04
C SER A 201 5.15 -7.29 -30.27
N GLU A 202 5.27 -7.15 -28.95
CA GLU A 202 4.34 -6.31 -28.17
C GLU A 202 4.50 -4.83 -28.54
N THR A 203 3.42 -4.25 -29.08
CA THR A 203 3.36 -2.83 -29.41
C THR A 203 3.12 -1.97 -28.18
N PHE A 204 3.70 -0.79 -28.16
CA PHE A 204 3.54 0.14 -27.05
C PHE A 204 2.35 1.08 -27.27
N ASP A 205 1.47 1.15 -26.28
CA ASP A 205 0.31 2.04 -26.30
C ASP A 205 0.71 3.43 -25.75
N PHE A 206 1.29 4.28 -26.64
CA PHE A 206 1.69 5.65 -26.30
C PHE A 206 0.51 6.51 -25.85
N THR A 207 -0.65 6.38 -26.50
CA THR A 207 -1.85 7.15 -26.17
C THR A 207 -2.39 6.73 -24.81
N GLY A 208 -2.45 5.41 -24.56
CA GLY A 208 -2.85 4.89 -23.26
C GLY A 208 -1.92 5.35 -22.14
N MET A 209 -0.61 5.38 -22.38
CA MET A 209 0.35 5.91 -21.38
C MET A 209 0.16 7.40 -21.13
N ALA A 210 0.00 8.21 -22.19
CA ALA A 210 -0.19 9.66 -22.05
C ALA A 210 -1.50 10.03 -21.32
N LEU A 211 -2.51 9.16 -21.36
CA LEU A 211 -3.76 9.33 -20.65
C LEU A 211 -3.69 8.78 -19.22
N LEU A 212 -3.21 7.55 -19.06
CA LEU A 212 -3.30 6.84 -17.78
C LEU A 212 -2.27 7.33 -16.75
N SER A 213 -1.00 7.47 -17.13
CA SER A 213 0.06 7.83 -16.18
C SER A 213 -0.11 9.24 -15.60
N PRO A 214 -0.29 10.32 -16.42
CA PRO A 214 -0.62 11.63 -15.88
C PRO A 214 -1.99 11.65 -15.21
N GLY A 215 -2.96 10.87 -15.71
CA GLY A 215 -4.29 10.75 -15.13
C GLY A 215 -4.24 10.21 -13.70
N LEU A 216 -3.52 9.10 -13.47
CA LEU A 216 -3.33 8.55 -12.12
C LEU A 216 -2.54 9.51 -11.23
N ALA A 217 -1.45 10.11 -11.74
CA ALA A 217 -0.63 11.03 -10.97
C ALA A 217 -1.44 12.26 -10.50
N THR A 218 -2.18 12.91 -11.40
CA THR A 218 -2.99 14.09 -11.07
C THR A 218 -4.18 13.74 -10.18
N PHE A 219 -4.85 12.60 -10.43
CA PHE A 219 -5.92 12.11 -9.56
C PHE A 219 -5.42 11.84 -8.14
N LEU A 220 -4.35 11.06 -8.00
CA LEU A 220 -3.77 10.73 -6.70
C LEU A 220 -3.22 11.96 -5.99
N PHE A 221 -2.64 12.92 -6.71
CA PHE A 221 -2.21 14.21 -6.15
C PHE A 221 -3.40 14.97 -5.56
N GLY A 222 -4.50 15.12 -6.31
CA GLY A 222 -5.72 15.77 -5.82
C GLY A 222 -6.25 15.11 -4.57
N ILE A 223 -6.42 13.78 -4.60
CA ILE A 223 -6.91 13.00 -3.46
C ILE A 223 -5.96 13.04 -2.26
N SER A 224 -4.65 12.92 -2.47
CA SER A 224 -3.64 13.00 -1.39
C SER A 224 -3.50 14.39 -0.76
N SER A 225 -4.03 15.43 -1.42
CA SER A 225 -4.06 16.79 -0.88
C SER A 225 -5.21 17.02 0.10
N VAL A 226 -6.21 16.13 0.12
CA VAL A 226 -7.41 16.24 0.98
C VAL A 226 -7.08 16.37 2.48
N PRO A 227 -6.17 15.57 3.07
CA PRO A 227 -5.84 15.70 4.49
C PRO A 227 -5.27 17.09 4.86
N LYS A 228 -4.59 17.74 3.91
CA LYS A 228 -4.00 19.08 4.10
C LYS A 228 -5.04 20.19 4.11
N PHE A 229 -6.04 20.11 3.23
CA PHE A 229 -7.06 21.15 3.06
C PHE A 229 -8.37 20.85 3.83
N GLY A 230 -8.53 19.63 4.33
CA GLY A 230 -9.69 19.20 5.14
C GLY A 230 -11.02 19.13 4.39
N THR A 231 -11.05 19.45 3.10
CA THR A 231 -12.26 19.48 2.28
C THR A 231 -11.98 19.07 0.83
N LEU A 232 -12.98 18.47 0.20
CA LEU A 232 -12.96 18.18 -1.23
C LEU A 232 -13.30 19.42 -2.10
N ALA A 233 -13.84 20.47 -1.50
CA ALA A 233 -14.28 21.68 -2.23
C ALA A 233 -13.12 22.64 -2.56
N ASP A 234 -11.92 22.43 -1.99
CA ASP A 234 -10.76 23.26 -2.30
C ASP A 234 -10.27 23.03 -3.73
N ARG A 235 -9.94 24.15 -4.44
CA ARG A 235 -9.48 24.09 -5.84
C ARG A 235 -8.22 23.25 -6.03
N HIS A 236 -7.34 23.21 -5.04
CA HIS A 236 -6.11 22.40 -5.09
C HIS A 236 -6.37 20.90 -4.92
N VAL A 237 -7.58 20.51 -4.54
CA VAL A 237 -8.04 19.13 -4.42
C VAL A 237 -8.88 18.73 -5.64
N TRP A 238 -9.99 19.44 -5.89
CA TRP A 238 -10.95 18.99 -6.89
C TRP A 238 -10.46 19.20 -8.33
N ILE A 239 -9.70 20.28 -8.63
CA ILE A 239 -9.19 20.49 -10.00
C ILE A 239 -8.28 19.34 -10.44
N PRO A 240 -7.19 18.99 -9.70
CA PRO A 240 -6.37 17.86 -10.08
C PRO A 240 -7.14 16.53 -10.09
N ALA A 241 -8.06 16.34 -9.14
CA ALA A 241 -8.87 15.11 -9.08
C ALA A 241 -9.77 14.97 -10.31
N VAL A 242 -10.44 16.03 -10.75
CA VAL A 242 -11.31 16.03 -11.94
C VAL A 242 -10.48 15.88 -13.21
N VAL A 243 -9.38 16.61 -13.36
CA VAL A 243 -8.46 16.47 -14.51
C VAL A 243 -7.94 15.04 -14.59
N GLY A 244 -7.47 14.49 -13.48
CA GLY A 244 -7.00 13.10 -13.42
C GLY A 244 -8.09 12.09 -13.76
N LEU A 245 -9.30 12.27 -13.23
CA LEU A 245 -10.45 11.41 -13.52
C LEU A 245 -10.85 11.49 -15.02
N THR A 246 -10.81 12.67 -15.62
CA THR A 246 -11.10 12.87 -17.04
C THR A 246 -10.08 12.13 -17.91
N LEU A 247 -8.79 12.23 -17.59
CA LEU A 247 -7.73 11.51 -18.29
C LEU A 247 -7.86 9.99 -18.13
N VAL A 248 -8.14 9.51 -16.92
CA VAL A 248 -8.39 8.08 -16.66
C VAL A 248 -9.62 7.60 -17.42
N THR A 249 -10.70 8.38 -17.47
CA THR A 249 -11.89 8.05 -18.27
C THR A 249 -11.56 7.99 -19.76
N GLY A 250 -10.77 8.95 -20.25
CA GLY A 250 -10.24 8.93 -21.62
C GLY A 250 -9.45 7.65 -21.91
N PHE A 251 -8.59 7.21 -20.96
CA PHE A 251 -7.88 5.94 -21.06
C PHE A 251 -8.84 4.74 -21.10
N VAL A 252 -9.87 4.71 -20.25
CA VAL A 252 -10.88 3.63 -20.23
C VAL A 252 -11.56 3.49 -21.59
N LEU A 253 -12.00 4.61 -22.17
CA LEU A 253 -12.61 4.63 -23.51
C LEU A 253 -11.61 4.18 -24.58
N HIS A 254 -10.37 4.66 -24.53
CA HIS A 254 -9.30 4.28 -25.44
C HIS A 254 -9.00 2.77 -25.37
N ALA A 255 -8.85 2.22 -24.16
CA ALA A 255 -8.53 0.82 -23.92
C ALA A 255 -9.66 -0.15 -24.33
N LEU A 256 -10.92 0.27 -24.21
CA LEU A 256 -12.07 -0.56 -24.57
C LEU A 256 -12.38 -0.57 -26.06
N TYR A 257 -12.22 0.59 -26.75
CA TYR A 257 -12.75 0.79 -28.11
C TYR A 257 -11.70 0.99 -29.20
N ARG A 258 -10.46 1.38 -28.87
CA ARG A 258 -9.47 1.78 -29.86
C ARG A 258 -8.21 0.92 -29.97
N VAL A 259 -7.90 0.11 -28.96
CA VAL A 259 -6.63 -0.63 -28.91
C VAL A 259 -6.86 -2.09 -28.56
N ASP A 260 -6.20 -2.99 -29.30
CA ASP A 260 -6.25 -4.43 -29.05
C ASP A 260 -5.34 -4.84 -27.87
N HIS A 261 -4.24 -4.15 -27.66
CA HIS A 261 -3.24 -4.42 -26.64
C HIS A 261 -3.00 -3.21 -25.71
N PRO A 262 -3.99 -2.81 -24.87
CA PRO A 262 -3.84 -1.68 -23.97
C PRO A 262 -2.84 -1.98 -22.84
N LEU A 263 -2.27 -0.92 -22.21
CA LEU A 263 -1.37 -1.04 -21.07
C LEU A 263 -2.01 -1.80 -19.90
N ILE A 264 -3.29 -1.54 -19.63
CA ILE A 264 -4.12 -2.30 -18.68
C ILE A 264 -5.32 -2.83 -19.46
N ASP A 265 -5.45 -4.13 -19.49
CA ASP A 265 -6.58 -4.78 -20.18
C ASP A 265 -7.84 -4.77 -19.31
N LEU A 266 -8.68 -3.77 -19.52
CA LEU A 266 -9.96 -3.65 -18.82
C LEU A 266 -10.98 -4.73 -19.21
N ARG A 267 -10.74 -5.43 -20.33
CA ARG A 267 -11.58 -6.58 -20.75
C ARG A 267 -11.47 -7.73 -19.77
N LEU A 268 -10.44 -7.75 -18.92
CA LEU A 268 -10.29 -8.70 -17.81
C LEU A 268 -11.46 -8.64 -16.81
N PHE A 269 -12.12 -7.48 -16.69
CA PHE A 269 -13.35 -7.36 -15.89
C PHE A 269 -14.55 -8.16 -16.42
N LYS A 270 -14.51 -8.69 -17.66
CA LYS A 270 -15.48 -9.66 -18.12
C LYS A 270 -15.38 -10.99 -17.35
N ASN A 271 -14.21 -11.28 -16.79
CA ASN A 271 -14.03 -12.42 -15.89
C ASN A 271 -14.61 -12.08 -14.51
N ARG A 272 -15.71 -12.77 -14.15
CA ARG A 272 -16.41 -12.54 -12.87
C ARG A 272 -15.51 -12.65 -11.65
N ALA A 273 -14.56 -13.59 -11.63
CA ALA A 273 -13.65 -13.76 -10.50
C ALA A 273 -12.69 -12.55 -10.37
N VAL A 274 -12.18 -12.03 -11.49
CA VAL A 274 -11.33 -10.83 -11.50
C VAL A 274 -12.10 -9.61 -10.99
N THR A 275 -13.34 -9.41 -11.46
CA THR A 275 -14.18 -8.29 -11.03
C THR A 275 -14.50 -8.36 -9.55
N LEU A 276 -14.93 -9.51 -9.06
CA LEU A 276 -15.27 -9.69 -7.64
C LEU A 276 -14.03 -9.51 -6.73
N ALA A 277 -12.89 -10.07 -7.12
CA ALA A 277 -11.65 -9.91 -6.36
C ALA A 277 -11.15 -8.46 -6.32
N ASN A 278 -11.19 -7.75 -7.47
CA ASN A 278 -10.81 -6.34 -7.54
C ASN A 278 -11.79 -5.43 -6.78
N SER A 279 -13.10 -5.70 -6.82
CA SER A 279 -14.09 -4.96 -6.04
C SER A 279 -13.91 -5.17 -4.54
N ALA A 280 -13.65 -6.40 -4.10
CA ALA A 280 -13.34 -6.68 -2.69
C ALA A 280 -12.03 -6.01 -2.26
N MET A 281 -10.99 -6.04 -3.11
CA MET A 281 -9.71 -5.36 -2.85
C MET A 281 -9.88 -3.84 -2.74
N PHE A 282 -10.72 -3.25 -3.59
CA PHE A 282 -11.02 -1.82 -3.54
C PHE A 282 -11.68 -1.45 -2.20
N LEU A 283 -12.73 -2.17 -1.81
CA LEU A 283 -13.41 -1.94 -0.53
C LEU A 283 -12.47 -2.14 0.67
N PHE A 284 -11.60 -3.15 0.62
CA PHE A 284 -10.59 -3.38 1.64
C PHE A 284 -9.59 -2.21 1.74
N GLY A 285 -9.08 -1.76 0.60
CA GLY A 285 -8.14 -0.63 0.55
C GLY A 285 -8.78 0.65 1.10
N VAL A 286 -10.02 0.97 0.69
CA VAL A 286 -10.73 2.16 1.16
C VAL A 286 -11.05 2.06 2.65
N GLY A 287 -11.61 0.95 3.11
CA GLY A 287 -12.04 0.79 4.51
C GLY A 287 -10.86 0.56 5.46
N PHE A 288 -10.14 -0.54 5.26
CA PHE A 288 -9.14 -0.99 6.19
C PHE A 288 -7.86 -0.14 6.16
N HIS A 289 -7.29 0.07 4.96
CA HIS A 289 -6.05 0.85 4.83
C HIS A 289 -6.27 2.32 5.18
N GLY A 290 -7.45 2.87 4.82
CA GLY A 290 -7.82 4.24 5.17
C GLY A 290 -7.83 4.49 6.68
N VAL A 291 -8.43 3.57 7.48
CA VAL A 291 -8.47 3.71 8.94
C VAL A 291 -7.14 3.35 9.60
N ALA A 292 -6.39 2.41 9.06
CA ALA A 292 -5.09 1.97 9.62
C ALA A 292 -4.07 3.12 9.70
N MET A 293 -4.15 4.10 8.78
CA MET A 293 -3.33 5.30 8.82
C MET A 293 -3.64 6.23 10.01
N LEU A 294 -4.80 6.08 10.62
CA LEU A 294 -5.22 6.91 11.75
C LEU A 294 -4.93 6.28 13.12
N PHE A 295 -4.60 4.99 13.18
CA PHE A 295 -4.29 4.33 14.46
C PHE A 295 -3.13 4.97 15.23
N PRO A 296 -1.98 5.31 14.59
CA PRO A 296 -0.92 6.01 15.30
C PRO A 296 -1.37 7.36 15.86
N SER A 297 -2.18 8.11 15.11
CA SER A 297 -2.70 9.40 15.54
C SER A 297 -3.63 9.26 16.76
N TYR A 298 -4.49 8.23 16.76
CA TYR A 298 -5.34 7.90 17.90
C TYR A 298 -4.51 7.57 19.16
N LEU A 299 -3.53 6.68 19.04
CA LEU A 299 -2.68 6.25 20.15
C LEU A 299 -1.87 7.42 20.73
N GLN A 300 -1.39 8.33 19.89
CA GLN A 300 -0.63 9.50 20.33
C GLN A 300 -1.52 10.60 20.94
N GLN A 301 -2.70 10.84 20.39
CA GLN A 301 -3.56 11.95 20.82
C GLN A 301 -4.41 11.61 22.04
N LEU A 302 -4.98 10.38 22.13
CA LEU A 302 -5.84 9.99 23.24
C LEU A 302 -5.09 9.26 24.36
N LEU A 303 -4.15 8.37 23.99
CA LEU A 303 -3.39 7.60 24.98
C LEU A 303 -2.05 8.26 25.32
N HIS A 304 -1.79 9.47 24.80
CA HIS A 304 -0.56 10.25 25.06
C HIS A 304 0.74 9.46 24.84
N GLN A 305 0.72 8.51 23.90
CA GLN A 305 1.87 7.67 23.61
C GLN A 305 2.91 8.41 22.77
N THR A 306 4.18 8.06 22.97
CA THR A 306 5.24 8.51 22.07
C THR A 306 5.09 7.83 20.70
N PRO A 307 5.66 8.40 19.62
CA PRO A 307 5.66 7.76 18.30
C PRO A 307 6.20 6.33 18.33
N LEU A 308 7.25 6.07 19.12
CA LEU A 308 7.82 4.73 19.30
C LEU A 308 6.83 3.77 19.98
N GLN A 309 6.20 4.20 21.07
CA GLN A 309 5.19 3.40 21.78
C GLN A 309 4.00 3.08 20.87
N SER A 310 3.52 4.08 20.12
CA SER A 310 2.44 3.86 19.13
C SER A 310 2.83 2.81 18.09
N GLY A 311 4.07 2.86 17.60
CA GLY A 311 4.60 1.86 16.65
C GLY A 311 4.64 0.45 17.27
N LEU A 312 5.13 0.33 18.50
CA LEU A 312 5.18 -0.94 19.23
C LEU A 312 3.78 -1.52 19.48
N HIS A 313 2.79 -0.67 19.77
CA HIS A 313 1.41 -1.09 19.98
C HIS A 313 0.69 -1.53 18.70
N LEU A 314 1.23 -1.27 17.51
CA LEU A 314 0.74 -1.81 16.24
C LEU A 314 1.32 -3.21 15.93
N ILE A 315 2.38 -3.66 16.63
CA ILE A 315 3.00 -4.97 16.42
C ILE A 315 1.99 -6.13 16.55
N PRO A 316 1.09 -6.18 17.54
CA PRO A 316 0.12 -7.27 17.68
C PRO A 316 -0.76 -7.49 16.45
N GLN A 317 -1.13 -6.42 15.75
CA GLN A 317 -1.84 -6.51 14.47
C GLN A 317 -1.00 -7.24 13.41
N GLY A 318 0.27 -6.88 13.28
CA GLY A 318 1.19 -7.55 12.37
C GLY A 318 1.40 -9.03 12.72
N LEU A 319 1.58 -9.36 14.00
CA LEU A 319 1.73 -10.73 14.47
C LEU A 319 0.48 -11.57 14.18
N GLY A 320 -0.72 -11.03 14.40
CA GLY A 320 -1.98 -11.70 14.05
C GLY A 320 -2.03 -12.05 12.55
N ALA A 321 -1.64 -11.12 11.68
CA ALA A 321 -1.60 -11.35 10.25
C ALA A 321 -0.51 -12.38 9.85
N MET A 322 0.68 -12.33 10.46
CA MET A 322 1.77 -13.27 10.20
C MET A 322 1.40 -14.72 10.50
N VAL A 323 0.64 -14.95 11.57
CA VAL A 323 0.16 -16.30 11.92
C VAL A 323 -0.88 -16.81 10.94
N THR A 324 -1.80 -15.97 10.52
CA THR A 324 -2.93 -16.41 9.67
C THR A 324 -2.61 -16.43 8.17
N MET A 325 -1.66 -15.65 7.67
CA MET A 325 -1.29 -15.62 6.25
C MET A 325 -0.87 -16.98 5.67
N PRO A 326 0.05 -17.74 6.28
CA PRO A 326 0.44 -19.07 5.78
C PRO A 326 -0.73 -20.05 5.78
N LEU A 327 -1.56 -20.01 6.84
CA LEU A 327 -2.77 -20.83 6.94
C LEU A 327 -3.76 -20.48 5.84
N ALA A 328 -4.03 -19.18 5.63
CA ALA A 328 -4.91 -18.69 4.58
C ALA A 328 -4.44 -19.13 3.18
N GLY A 329 -3.12 -19.05 2.90
CA GLY A 329 -2.54 -19.52 1.65
C GLY A 329 -2.78 -20.99 1.39
N THR A 330 -2.52 -21.84 2.38
CA THR A 330 -2.72 -23.30 2.25
C THR A 330 -4.19 -23.67 2.13
N PHE A 331 -5.08 -23.01 2.87
CA PHE A 331 -6.53 -23.23 2.77
C PHE A 331 -7.10 -22.74 1.43
N MET A 332 -6.60 -21.61 0.93
CA MET A 332 -6.98 -21.07 -0.38
C MET A 332 -6.67 -22.08 -1.50
N ASP A 333 -5.45 -22.63 -1.49
CA ASP A 333 -5.02 -23.60 -2.52
C ASP A 333 -5.83 -24.90 -2.48
N LYS A 334 -6.28 -25.32 -1.27
CA LYS A 334 -7.06 -26.57 -1.08
C LYS A 334 -8.57 -26.40 -1.22
N ARG A 335 -9.14 -25.30 -0.72
CA ARG A 335 -10.60 -25.12 -0.57
C ARG A 335 -11.16 -23.94 -1.36
N GLY A 336 -10.32 -23.22 -2.10
CA GLY A 336 -10.68 -22.03 -2.86
C GLY A 336 -10.70 -20.75 -2.03
N PRO A 337 -10.62 -19.58 -2.71
CA PRO A 337 -10.42 -18.28 -2.05
C PRO A 337 -11.64 -17.79 -1.28
N GLY A 338 -12.86 -18.08 -1.74
CA GLY A 338 -14.07 -17.45 -1.19
C GLY A 338 -14.32 -17.74 0.28
N LYS A 339 -14.11 -18.98 0.76
CA LYS A 339 -14.34 -19.35 2.17
C LYS A 339 -13.33 -18.66 3.09
N VAL A 340 -12.06 -18.66 2.68
CA VAL A 340 -10.97 -18.05 3.47
C VAL A 340 -11.19 -16.55 3.57
N LEU A 341 -11.57 -15.91 2.48
CA LEU A 341 -11.89 -14.48 2.43
C LEU A 341 -13.05 -14.13 3.36
N MET A 342 -14.15 -14.91 3.35
CA MET A 342 -15.29 -14.68 4.26
C MET A 342 -14.89 -14.75 5.73
N VAL A 343 -14.07 -15.73 6.13
CA VAL A 343 -13.53 -15.84 7.50
C VAL A 343 -12.66 -14.62 7.82
N GLY A 344 -11.80 -14.21 6.88
CA GLY A 344 -10.96 -13.03 7.04
C GLY A 344 -11.77 -11.74 7.25
N ILE A 345 -12.83 -11.54 6.46
CA ILE A 345 -13.72 -10.38 6.58
C ILE A 345 -14.42 -10.39 7.95
N ALA A 346 -14.92 -11.55 8.39
CA ALA A 346 -15.56 -11.69 9.70
C ALA A 346 -14.58 -11.31 10.83
N LEU A 347 -13.37 -11.85 10.82
CA LEU A 347 -12.34 -11.54 11.82
C LEU A 347 -11.94 -10.05 11.78
N ALA A 348 -11.73 -9.48 10.60
CA ALA A 348 -11.39 -8.06 10.47
C ALA A 348 -12.51 -7.15 10.99
N THR A 349 -13.76 -7.47 10.67
CA THR A 349 -14.94 -6.73 11.15
C THR A 349 -15.09 -6.83 12.66
N VAL A 350 -14.95 -8.03 13.24
CA VAL A 350 -14.99 -8.24 14.70
C VAL A 350 -13.85 -7.49 15.37
N GLY A 351 -12.61 -7.61 14.86
CA GLY A 351 -11.46 -6.91 15.42
C GLY A 351 -11.60 -5.39 15.40
N LEU A 352 -12.08 -4.83 14.27
CA LEU A 352 -12.40 -3.40 14.17
C LEU A 352 -13.52 -2.99 15.14
N THR A 353 -14.54 -3.83 15.34
CA THR A 353 -15.64 -3.55 16.27
C THR A 353 -15.16 -3.55 17.71
N VAL A 354 -14.34 -4.53 18.12
CA VAL A 354 -13.73 -4.56 19.45
C VAL A 354 -12.84 -3.34 19.66
N PHE A 355 -12.04 -2.96 18.65
CA PHE A 355 -11.21 -1.77 18.72
C PHE A 355 -12.07 -0.50 18.83
N ALA A 356 -13.15 -0.37 18.01
CA ALA A 356 -14.10 0.75 18.09
C ALA A 356 -14.76 0.86 19.47
N TYR A 357 -15.14 -0.27 20.07
CA TYR A 357 -15.68 -0.31 21.42
C TYR A 357 -14.68 0.21 22.44
N GLY A 358 -13.39 -0.22 22.36
CA GLY A 358 -12.33 0.29 23.22
C GLY A 358 -12.10 1.79 23.05
N VAL A 359 -12.15 2.29 21.82
CA VAL A 359 -12.07 3.74 21.53
C VAL A 359 -13.27 4.48 22.12
N TRP A 360 -14.48 3.99 21.93
CA TRP A 360 -15.72 4.59 22.45
C TRP A 360 -15.71 4.69 23.97
N THR A 361 -15.31 3.61 24.66
CA THR A 361 -15.26 3.53 26.13
C THR A 361 -14.03 4.21 26.72
N ARG A 362 -13.14 4.73 25.87
CA ARG A 362 -11.85 5.30 26.29
C ARG A 362 -11.04 4.32 27.14
N ALA A 363 -11.07 3.06 26.74
CA ALA A 363 -10.36 2.00 27.45
C ALA A 363 -8.84 2.18 27.30
N ASP A 364 -8.11 1.76 28.30
CA ASP A 364 -6.66 1.62 28.22
C ASP A 364 -6.29 0.62 27.11
N TYR A 365 -5.02 0.68 26.66
CA TYR A 365 -4.58 -0.20 25.58
C TYR A 365 -4.80 -1.69 25.89
N LEU A 366 -4.59 -2.09 27.12
CA LEU A 366 -4.79 -3.48 27.59
C LEU A 366 -6.11 -3.60 28.38
N PRO A 367 -6.90 -4.67 28.16
CA PRO A 367 -6.75 -5.74 27.16
C PRO A 367 -7.49 -5.47 25.84
N ILE A 368 -8.45 -4.53 25.81
CA ILE A 368 -9.48 -4.40 24.75
C ILE A 368 -8.87 -4.02 23.40
N LEU A 369 -8.07 -2.96 23.36
CA LEU A 369 -7.46 -2.49 22.10
C LEU A 369 -6.47 -3.51 21.56
N LEU A 370 -5.69 -4.15 22.44
CA LEU A 370 -4.75 -5.22 22.08
C LEU A 370 -5.48 -6.39 21.39
N VAL A 371 -6.56 -6.90 22.02
CA VAL A 371 -7.35 -8.01 21.45
C VAL A 371 -7.96 -7.60 20.11
N GLY A 372 -8.52 -6.39 20.02
CA GLY A 372 -9.06 -5.84 18.78
C GLY A 372 -8.00 -5.83 17.67
N MET A 373 -6.78 -5.38 17.96
CA MET A 373 -5.68 -5.34 16.98
C MET A 373 -5.21 -6.73 16.54
N VAL A 374 -5.07 -7.69 17.47
CA VAL A 374 -4.70 -9.07 17.13
C VAL A 374 -5.75 -9.69 16.19
N VAL A 375 -7.03 -9.64 16.58
CA VAL A 375 -8.14 -10.23 15.80
C VAL A 375 -8.26 -9.55 14.42
N MET A 376 -8.13 -8.23 14.37
CA MET A 376 -8.11 -7.47 13.12
C MET A 376 -6.93 -7.91 12.22
N GLY A 377 -5.75 -8.09 12.80
CA GLY A 377 -4.57 -8.59 12.11
C GLY A 377 -4.77 -10.00 11.55
N MET A 378 -5.36 -10.90 12.34
CA MET A 378 -5.73 -12.25 11.87
C MET A 378 -6.68 -12.18 10.67
N GLY A 379 -7.65 -11.28 10.68
CA GLY A 379 -8.54 -11.01 9.56
C GLY A 379 -7.78 -10.51 8.33
N MET A 380 -6.86 -9.57 8.52
CA MET A 380 -6.02 -9.02 7.45
C MET A 380 -5.20 -10.12 6.75
N GLY A 381 -4.58 -11.04 7.51
CA GLY A 381 -3.82 -12.17 6.96
C GLY A 381 -4.68 -13.09 6.09
N CYS A 382 -5.93 -13.35 6.52
CA CYS A 382 -6.89 -14.15 5.76
C CYS A 382 -7.50 -13.41 4.55
N ILE A 383 -7.42 -12.09 4.47
CA ILE A 383 -7.94 -11.28 3.35
C ILE A 383 -6.88 -11.08 2.27
N MET A 384 -5.66 -10.66 2.65
CA MET A 384 -4.63 -10.23 1.69
C MET A 384 -4.22 -11.34 0.72
N THR A 385 -4.06 -12.57 1.22
CA THR A 385 -3.65 -13.73 0.42
C THR A 385 -4.68 -14.11 -0.64
N PRO A 386 -5.98 -14.33 -0.29
CA PRO A 386 -7.00 -14.66 -1.28
C PRO A 386 -7.27 -13.55 -2.29
N LEU A 387 -7.24 -12.28 -1.88
CA LEU A 387 -7.48 -11.17 -2.81
C LEU A 387 -6.41 -11.08 -3.88
N SER A 388 -5.13 -11.16 -3.49
CA SER A 388 -4.01 -11.10 -4.42
C SER A 388 -3.95 -12.33 -5.34
N GLY A 389 -4.22 -13.52 -4.79
CA GLY A 389 -4.16 -14.77 -5.53
C GLY A 389 -5.35 -15.01 -6.46
N SER A 390 -6.58 -14.79 -5.99
CA SER A 390 -7.79 -15.15 -6.74
C SER A 390 -7.96 -14.39 -8.06
N ALA A 391 -7.55 -13.12 -8.10
CA ALA A 391 -7.61 -12.32 -9.30
C ALA A 391 -6.64 -12.83 -10.39
N VAL A 392 -5.50 -13.42 -10.00
CA VAL A 392 -4.46 -13.89 -10.93
C VAL A 392 -4.64 -15.37 -11.31
N GLN A 393 -5.12 -16.22 -10.38
CA GLN A 393 -5.27 -17.67 -10.61
C GLN A 393 -6.21 -18.02 -11.78
N THR A 394 -7.17 -17.15 -12.10
CA THR A 394 -8.14 -17.36 -13.18
C THR A 394 -7.69 -16.82 -14.52
N LEU A 395 -6.52 -16.18 -14.58
CA LEU A 395 -5.98 -15.57 -15.80
C LEU A 395 -5.16 -16.58 -16.61
N ALA A 396 -5.25 -16.45 -17.92
CA ALA A 396 -4.35 -17.17 -18.83
C ALA A 396 -2.90 -16.65 -18.67
N PRO A 397 -1.87 -17.48 -18.93
CA PRO A 397 -0.45 -17.09 -18.73
C PRO A 397 -0.06 -15.77 -19.42
N HIS A 398 -0.65 -15.47 -20.59
CA HIS A 398 -0.40 -14.22 -21.33
C HIS A 398 -1.09 -13.00 -20.70
N GLN A 399 -2.10 -13.20 -19.86
CA GLN A 399 -2.87 -12.12 -19.19
C GLN A 399 -2.30 -11.78 -17.81
N VAL A 400 -1.43 -12.62 -17.23
CA VAL A 400 -0.93 -12.48 -15.85
C VAL A 400 -0.23 -11.14 -15.64
N ALA A 401 0.59 -10.69 -16.59
CA ALA A 401 1.31 -9.42 -16.47
C ALA A 401 0.36 -8.22 -16.37
N ARG A 402 -0.62 -8.14 -17.28
CA ARG A 402 -1.62 -7.06 -17.30
C ARG A 402 -2.57 -7.13 -16.11
N GLY A 403 -2.95 -8.34 -15.69
CA GLY A 403 -3.78 -8.56 -14.50
C GLY A 403 -3.07 -8.15 -13.21
N SER A 404 -1.79 -8.46 -13.06
CA SER A 404 -0.98 -8.04 -11.89
C SER A 404 -0.82 -6.51 -11.82
N THR A 405 -0.66 -5.86 -12.99
CA THR A 405 -0.64 -4.40 -13.08
C THR A 405 -1.98 -3.80 -12.68
N LEU A 406 -3.10 -4.33 -13.17
CA LEU A 406 -4.45 -3.91 -12.80
C LEU A 406 -4.68 -3.98 -11.29
N ILE A 407 -4.32 -5.10 -10.65
CA ILE A 407 -4.42 -5.30 -9.20
C ILE A 407 -3.61 -4.24 -8.45
N THR A 408 -2.39 -3.96 -8.89
CA THR A 408 -1.50 -2.99 -8.23
C THR A 408 -2.04 -1.58 -8.34
N VAL A 409 -2.53 -1.17 -9.51
CA VAL A 409 -3.17 0.14 -9.73
C VAL A 409 -4.42 0.26 -8.86
N ASN A 410 -5.31 -0.74 -8.90
CA ASN A 410 -6.53 -0.77 -8.10
C ASN A 410 -6.23 -0.60 -6.60
N ARG A 411 -5.22 -1.31 -6.08
CA ARG A 411 -4.80 -1.21 -4.68
C ARG A 411 -4.30 0.19 -4.33
N ASN A 412 -3.47 0.81 -5.16
CA ASN A 412 -2.95 2.16 -4.89
C ASN A 412 -4.05 3.22 -4.91
N VAL A 413 -4.96 3.14 -5.88
CA VAL A 413 -6.13 4.02 -5.94
C VAL A 413 -7.02 3.84 -4.71
N ALA A 414 -7.33 2.60 -4.35
CA ALA A 414 -8.15 2.29 -3.17
C ALA A 414 -7.54 2.83 -1.87
N ASN A 415 -6.24 2.64 -1.67
CA ASN A 415 -5.53 3.13 -0.48
C ASN A 415 -5.57 4.66 -0.41
N SER A 416 -5.35 5.36 -1.51
CA SER A 416 -5.38 6.83 -1.57
C SER A 416 -6.79 7.38 -1.32
N VAL A 417 -7.79 6.80 -1.96
CA VAL A 417 -9.20 7.16 -1.73
C VAL A 417 -9.60 6.90 -0.28
N GLY A 418 -9.17 5.76 0.28
CA GLY A 418 -9.45 5.41 1.67
C GLY A 418 -8.86 6.40 2.67
N THR A 419 -7.59 6.73 2.52
CA THR A 419 -6.91 7.72 3.37
C THR A 419 -7.60 9.07 3.28
N ALA A 420 -7.95 9.53 2.07
CA ALA A 420 -8.66 10.78 1.88
C ALA A 420 -10.05 10.77 2.51
N LEU A 421 -10.83 9.72 2.28
CA LEU A 421 -12.18 9.57 2.84
C LEU A 421 -12.16 9.63 4.36
N MET A 422 -11.31 8.82 5.00
CA MET A 422 -11.20 8.76 6.46
C MET A 422 -10.71 10.10 7.04
N SER A 423 -9.75 10.76 6.36
CA SER A 423 -9.27 12.08 6.78
C SER A 423 -10.35 13.16 6.69
N VAL A 424 -11.18 13.17 5.62
CA VAL A 424 -12.31 14.12 5.50
C VAL A 424 -13.31 13.90 6.61
N ILE A 425 -13.68 12.63 6.86
CA ILE A 425 -14.64 12.32 7.92
C ILE A 425 -14.11 12.78 9.27
N LEU A 426 -12.84 12.47 9.58
CA LEU A 426 -12.20 12.88 10.83
C LEU A 426 -12.13 14.40 10.97
N THR A 427 -11.68 15.12 9.95
CA THR A 427 -11.60 16.57 9.93
C THR A 427 -12.99 17.22 10.11
N LYS A 428 -14.02 16.64 9.44
CA LYS A 428 -15.40 17.12 9.60
C LYS A 428 -15.91 16.93 11.02
N GLN A 429 -15.56 15.83 11.69
CA GLN A 429 -15.90 15.62 13.10
C GLN A 429 -15.14 16.61 14.00
N PHE A 430 -13.86 16.83 13.75
CA PHE A 430 -13.06 17.80 14.49
C PHE A 430 -13.61 19.23 14.37
N ASN A 431 -14.02 19.66 13.17
CA ASN A 431 -14.59 20.98 12.93
C ASN A 431 -16.00 21.16 13.52
N ARG A 432 -16.71 20.07 13.81
CA ARG A 432 -18.02 20.12 14.48
C ARG A 432 -17.93 20.25 16.00
N SER A 433 -16.78 19.89 16.57
CA SER A 433 -16.57 19.95 18.02
C SER A 433 -15.95 21.29 18.41
N GLU A 434 -16.61 22.03 19.28
CA GLU A 434 -16.12 23.30 19.81
C GLU A 434 -14.87 23.10 20.69
N SER A 435 -14.81 22.00 21.46
CA SER A 435 -13.69 21.68 22.31
C SER A 435 -12.41 21.39 21.49
N ILE A 436 -12.52 20.62 20.38
CA ILE A 436 -11.39 20.31 19.50
C ILE A 436 -10.93 21.55 18.73
N SER A 437 -11.86 22.34 18.19
CA SER A 437 -11.54 23.57 17.45
C SER A 437 -10.84 24.61 18.34
N THR A 438 -11.29 24.74 19.58
CA THR A 438 -10.68 25.62 20.59
C THR A 438 -9.27 25.14 21.00
N ALA A 439 -9.10 23.83 21.20
CA ALA A 439 -7.78 23.24 21.48
C ALA A 439 -6.80 23.47 20.32
N HIS A 440 -7.27 23.31 19.08
CA HIS A 440 -6.45 23.54 17.89
C HIS A 440 -6.06 25.01 17.72
N ALA A 441 -7.00 25.94 17.91
CA ALA A 441 -6.73 27.39 17.88
C ALA A 441 -5.68 27.78 18.93
N ARG A 442 -5.80 27.26 20.15
CA ARG A 442 -4.81 27.47 21.22
C ARG A 442 -3.42 26.93 20.84
N ALA A 443 -3.32 25.73 20.27
CA ALA A 443 -2.06 25.15 19.85
C ALA A 443 -1.35 26.00 18.77
N ILE A 444 -2.11 26.57 17.81
CA ILE A 444 -1.58 27.47 16.77
C ILE A 444 -1.06 28.78 17.40
N LEU A 445 -1.80 29.37 18.33
CA LEU A 445 -1.38 30.58 19.03
C LEU A 445 -0.09 30.36 19.80
N HIS A 446 0.06 29.24 20.50
CA HIS A 446 1.30 28.88 21.21
C HIS A 446 2.47 28.64 20.27
N GLY A 447 2.27 27.91 19.17
CA GLY A 447 3.31 27.68 18.18
C GLY A 447 3.80 28.97 17.50
N ASN A 448 2.93 29.96 17.32
CA ASN A 448 3.29 31.28 16.78
C ASN A 448 3.97 32.17 17.82
N ALA A 449 3.63 32.07 19.10
CA ALA A 449 4.27 32.81 20.19
C ALA A 449 5.72 32.34 20.41
N THR A 450 5.95 31.01 20.37
CA THR A 450 7.32 30.44 20.48
C THR A 450 8.22 30.86 19.32
N LYS A 451 7.67 31.00 18.10
CA LYS A 451 8.41 31.48 16.92
C LYS A 451 8.76 32.97 17.00
N ARG A 452 8.02 33.77 17.77
CA ARG A 452 8.25 35.22 17.92
C ARG A 452 9.18 35.58 19.09
N GLY A 453 9.68 34.62 19.87
CA GLY A 453 10.66 34.85 20.92
C GLY A 453 10.15 35.73 22.08
N THR A 454 8.84 35.89 22.25
CA THR A 454 8.28 36.63 23.38
C THR A 454 8.42 35.80 24.66
N PRO A 455 9.02 36.34 25.75
CA PRO A 455 9.08 35.61 27.01
C PRO A 455 7.66 35.37 27.52
N HIS A 456 7.23 34.11 27.53
CA HIS A 456 5.95 33.73 28.12
C HIS A 456 6.19 33.35 29.57
N ASP A 457 5.40 33.98 30.46
CA ASP A 457 5.29 33.52 31.83
C ASP A 457 4.58 32.14 31.86
N PRO A 458 5.31 31.06 32.19
CA PRO A 458 4.72 29.70 32.21
C PRO A 458 3.58 29.58 33.23
N SER A 459 3.52 30.48 34.22
CA SER A 459 2.53 30.45 35.30
C SER A 459 1.15 30.94 34.87
N ALA A 460 1.07 31.84 33.88
CA ALA A 460 -0.21 32.32 33.33
C ALA A 460 -0.92 31.29 32.46
N ILE A 461 -0.17 30.40 31.81
CA ILE A 461 -0.69 29.34 30.92
C ILE A 461 -1.22 28.14 31.74
N SER A 462 -0.56 27.86 32.87
CA SER A 462 -0.89 26.72 33.74
C SER A 462 -2.27 26.84 34.42
N ARG A 463 -2.75 28.06 34.68
CA ARG A 463 -3.99 28.30 35.44
C ARG A 463 -5.27 28.34 34.61
N GLN A 464 -5.22 28.67 33.32
CA GLN A 464 -6.41 28.72 32.44
C GLN A 464 -6.58 27.48 31.54
N GLY A 465 -5.60 26.57 31.53
CA GLY A 465 -5.57 25.42 30.61
C GLY A 465 -6.11 24.11 31.19
N LEU A 466 -6.38 24.04 32.47
CA LEU A 466 -6.77 22.80 33.18
C LEU A 466 -8.13 22.93 33.87
N ASP A 467 -9.14 23.39 33.11
CA ASP A 467 -10.50 23.06 33.50
C ASP A 467 -10.68 21.54 33.26
N PRO A 468 -10.85 20.73 34.32
CA PRO A 468 -11.04 19.28 34.21
C PRO A 468 -12.20 18.93 33.28
N ASP A 469 -13.23 19.77 33.26
CA ASP A 469 -14.40 19.63 32.38
C ASP A 469 -14.04 19.84 30.89
N PHE A 470 -13.15 20.79 30.58
CA PHE A 470 -12.71 20.99 29.19
C PHE A 470 -11.89 19.80 28.69
N THR A 471 -10.96 19.30 29.50
CA THR A 471 -10.12 18.14 29.13
C THR A 471 -10.99 16.90 28.96
N SER A 472 -11.95 16.66 29.85
CA SER A 472 -12.89 15.52 29.75
C SER A 472 -13.74 15.61 28.50
N ARG A 473 -14.27 16.81 28.15
CA ARG A 473 -15.03 17.05 26.91
C ARG A 473 -14.17 16.86 25.66
N LEU A 474 -12.96 17.39 25.66
CA LEU A 474 -12.01 17.23 24.56
C LEU A 474 -11.71 15.74 24.28
N MET A 475 -11.41 14.98 25.34
CA MET A 475 -11.15 13.54 25.20
C MET A 475 -12.38 12.76 24.76
N HIS A 476 -13.55 13.13 25.21
CA HIS A 476 -14.82 12.55 24.75
C HIS A 476 -15.05 12.82 23.26
N ASP A 477 -14.88 14.06 22.82
CA ASP A 477 -15.12 14.46 21.43
C ASP A 477 -14.10 13.86 20.46
N LEU A 478 -12.82 13.78 20.88
CA LEU A 478 -11.79 13.07 20.11
C LEU A 478 -12.13 11.58 19.98
N SER A 479 -12.48 10.92 21.08
CA SER A 479 -12.88 9.50 21.08
C SER A 479 -14.08 9.26 20.15
N HIS A 480 -15.09 10.11 20.24
CA HIS A 480 -16.27 10.04 19.36
C HIS A 480 -15.89 10.22 17.87
N ALA A 481 -15.04 11.19 17.56
CA ALA A 481 -14.60 11.46 16.19
C ALA A 481 -13.86 10.25 15.58
N TYR A 482 -12.94 9.63 16.32
CA TYR A 482 -12.25 8.41 15.88
C TYR A 482 -13.21 7.22 15.76
N THR A 483 -14.13 7.06 16.69
CA THR A 483 -15.15 5.99 16.63
C THR A 483 -15.98 6.08 15.36
N VAL A 484 -16.46 7.27 14.97
CA VAL A 484 -17.23 7.46 13.72
C VAL A 484 -16.42 7.01 12.50
N VAL A 485 -15.14 7.35 12.42
CA VAL A 485 -14.27 6.93 11.31
C VAL A 485 -14.12 5.41 11.29
N ILE A 486 -13.91 4.79 12.45
CA ILE A 486 -13.76 3.33 12.55
C ILE A 486 -15.07 2.62 12.17
N VAL A 487 -16.23 3.15 12.56
CA VAL A 487 -17.55 2.61 12.18
C VAL A 487 -17.74 2.65 10.65
N VAL A 488 -17.34 3.73 9.99
CA VAL A 488 -17.37 3.78 8.52
C VAL A 488 -16.45 2.71 7.91
N ALA A 489 -15.27 2.50 8.48
CA ALA A 489 -14.36 1.43 8.04
C ALA A 489 -14.98 0.04 8.25
N ILE A 490 -15.64 -0.21 9.38
CA ILE A 490 -16.36 -1.45 9.65
C ILE A 490 -17.42 -1.71 8.58
N ILE A 491 -18.23 -0.70 8.23
CA ILE A 491 -19.25 -0.82 7.18
C ILE A 491 -18.61 -1.18 5.83
N LEU A 492 -17.53 -0.49 5.43
CA LEU A 492 -16.82 -0.75 4.17
C LEU A 492 -16.20 -2.13 4.13
N VAL A 493 -15.58 -2.57 5.22
CA VAL A 493 -15.02 -3.93 5.33
C VAL A 493 -16.14 -4.98 5.32
N ALA A 494 -17.26 -4.75 6.01
CA ALA A 494 -18.40 -5.65 5.99
C ALA A 494 -19.05 -5.72 4.58
N LEU A 495 -19.10 -4.62 3.83
CA LEU A 495 -19.59 -4.63 2.45
C LEU A 495 -18.80 -5.57 1.54
N MET A 496 -17.56 -5.92 1.89
CA MET A 496 -16.78 -6.93 1.16
C MET A 496 -17.45 -8.31 1.16
N PHE A 497 -18.35 -8.61 2.11
CA PHE A 497 -19.10 -9.87 2.07
C PHE A 497 -19.89 -10.03 0.77
N LEU A 498 -20.37 -8.92 0.17
CA LEU A 498 -21.12 -8.95 -1.09
C LEU A 498 -20.28 -9.56 -2.23
N PRO A 499 -19.14 -8.97 -2.64
CA PRO A 499 -18.31 -9.61 -3.69
C PRO A 499 -17.69 -10.94 -3.24
N ALA A 500 -17.33 -11.11 -1.95
CA ALA A 500 -16.73 -12.33 -1.45
C ALA A 500 -17.66 -13.54 -1.50
N ALA A 501 -18.97 -13.36 -1.25
CA ALA A 501 -19.97 -14.44 -1.31
C ALA A 501 -20.09 -15.08 -2.69
N PHE A 502 -19.80 -14.33 -3.75
CA PHE A 502 -19.87 -14.78 -5.13
C PHE A 502 -18.52 -15.26 -5.69
N LEU A 503 -17.44 -15.16 -4.93
CA LEU A 503 -16.15 -15.74 -5.33
C LEU A 503 -16.19 -17.28 -5.33
N PRO A 504 -15.40 -17.93 -6.21
CA PRO A 504 -15.37 -19.38 -6.29
C PRO A 504 -15.06 -20.03 -4.93
N ARG A 505 -15.90 -20.96 -4.52
CA ARG A 505 -15.75 -21.75 -3.28
C ARG A 505 -14.93 -23.02 -3.47
N LYS A 506 -14.54 -23.32 -4.72
CA LYS A 506 -13.66 -24.43 -5.10
C LYS A 506 -12.40 -23.83 -5.74
N PRO A 507 -11.25 -24.51 -5.65
CA PRO A 507 -10.05 -24.09 -6.37
C PRO A 507 -10.37 -24.03 -7.87
N VAL A 508 -10.18 -22.88 -8.50
CA VAL A 508 -10.34 -22.71 -9.94
C VAL A 508 -8.97 -22.84 -10.56
N PHE A 509 -8.68 -24.02 -11.08
CA PHE A 509 -7.51 -24.22 -11.93
C PHE A 509 -7.98 -24.03 -13.38
N THR A 510 -7.45 -23.03 -14.07
CA THR A 510 -7.62 -22.94 -15.51
C THR A 510 -6.88 -24.14 -16.10
N VAL A 511 -7.61 -25.19 -16.42
CA VAL A 511 -7.13 -26.22 -17.33
C VAL A 511 -6.89 -25.45 -18.63
N ALA A 512 -5.62 -25.20 -18.95
CA ALA A 512 -5.28 -24.80 -20.31
C ALA A 512 -5.97 -25.83 -21.20
N ALA A 513 -6.98 -25.39 -21.95
CA ALA A 513 -7.65 -26.25 -22.92
C ALA A 513 -6.52 -26.85 -23.76
N GLN A 514 -6.26 -28.13 -23.51
CA GLN A 514 -5.56 -28.99 -24.46
C GLN A 514 -6.49 -28.98 -25.66
N THR A 515 -6.32 -28.03 -26.58
CA THR A 515 -6.76 -28.27 -27.94
C THR A 515 -6.06 -29.55 -28.36
N PRO A 516 -6.79 -30.63 -28.63
CA PRO A 516 -6.18 -31.83 -29.19
C PRO A 516 -5.45 -31.34 -30.45
N VAL A 517 -4.15 -31.54 -30.51
CA VAL A 517 -3.41 -31.37 -31.75
C VAL A 517 -4.12 -32.36 -32.72
N PRO A 518 -4.70 -31.90 -33.83
CA PRO A 518 -5.27 -32.81 -34.81
C PRO A 518 -4.15 -33.78 -35.21
N ALA A 519 -4.45 -35.07 -35.11
CA ALA A 519 -3.55 -36.11 -35.54
C ALA A 519 -3.09 -35.79 -36.97
N PRO A 520 -1.81 -35.95 -37.33
CA PRO A 520 -1.40 -35.82 -38.71
C PRO A 520 -2.24 -36.83 -39.53
N LEU A 521 -2.93 -36.32 -40.53
CA LEU A 521 -3.64 -37.11 -41.50
C LEU A 521 -2.66 -38.09 -42.16
N PRO A 522 -3.06 -39.33 -42.41
CA PRO A 522 -2.21 -40.38 -42.91
C PRO A 522 -1.62 -40.06 -44.31
#